data_235a0fef17ebc9e0f5a0bde491c5413c
#
_entry.id   235a0fef17ebc9e0f5a0bde491c5413c
#
_cell.length_a   1.000
_cell.length_b   1.000
_cell.length_c   1.000
_cell.angle_alpha   90.00
_cell.angle_beta   90.00
_cell.angle_gamma   90.00
#
_symmetry.space_group_name_H-M   'P 1'
#
loop_
_entity.id
_entity.type
_entity.pdbx_description
1 polymer ?
#
loop_
_entity_poly.entity_id
_entity_poly.type
_entity_poly.pdbx_seq_one_letter_code
_entity_poly.pdbx_strand_id
1 'polypeptide(L)'
;MAEHSAMIQAFAHRHKSRLSGYELKISSSPHESAVPESFNLVGEKKAQVITATIATNSGAGLRWGLNALLQWHESGSESINLIDAPAFTVRGVIEGFYGIPWTHQQRLRGIETFADFGMNSYMMAPKDSPWQRFDWRKPFSQELLDVTAELVERGSLHGVNISVCVSPGLSVKYSDNNDVEAIMIRYRQLAKIGVSHFGLLYDDIPWELQFDEDIAQYATTAAAQASFTNRVYTALKNMNSNARLTVCPMEYCGRGHQPYIAELGEELDTDIDLMWTGRQICSEYLDISDATIFAADAKRPPLYWDNYPVNDVAMTHELHIGPLRGREVGLHKHSRGLFSNPMEKFEMSLLPLATIGDYLWNSESYNPEQSWDRALSLMVTPPQDYEAMRRFLRNSMGSCLSGNAAPDLGTVMGPAVSAWRNGKPEIAAEIFRKTAEVIIRDHLHLTSPNFSRPDLIAEIQPWLFKYSAAGETFEKLSMVLAQCTWSKESGLGGPTGLSHEVHTIRSNFEKIQTRLMGDGLDLMMGELIAELNASEK
;
A
#
# COMPACT_ATOMS: atom_id res chain seq x y z
N MET A 1 -29.86 -9.13 -15.84
CA MET A 1 -30.00 -10.60 -15.56
C MET A 1 -29.07 -11.46 -16.42
N ALA A 2 -28.96 -11.27 -17.74
CA ALA A 2 -28.02 -12.04 -18.56
C ALA A 2 -26.55 -11.81 -18.14
N GLU A 3 -26.17 -10.58 -17.88
CA GLU A 3 -24.84 -10.21 -17.38
C GLU A 3 -24.52 -10.87 -16.02
N HIS A 4 -25.44 -10.83 -15.07
CA HIS A 4 -25.28 -11.50 -13.78
C HIS A 4 -25.10 -13.01 -13.94
N SER A 5 -25.83 -13.65 -14.86
CA SER A 5 -25.66 -15.08 -15.13
C SER A 5 -24.26 -15.41 -15.66
N ALA A 6 -23.72 -14.59 -16.57
CA ALA A 6 -22.36 -14.75 -17.09
C ALA A 6 -21.31 -14.57 -15.98
N MET A 7 -21.48 -13.59 -15.09
CA MET A 7 -20.58 -13.37 -13.96
C MET A 7 -20.58 -14.55 -12.98
N ILE A 8 -21.75 -15.12 -12.65
CA ILE A 8 -21.87 -16.30 -11.79
C ILE A 8 -21.17 -17.51 -12.42
N GLN A 9 -21.33 -17.73 -13.73
CA GLN A 9 -20.66 -18.82 -14.44
C GLN A 9 -19.14 -18.64 -14.45
N ALA A 10 -18.66 -17.43 -14.74
CA ALA A 10 -17.23 -17.10 -14.72
C ALA A 10 -16.63 -17.31 -13.31
N PHE A 11 -17.33 -16.89 -12.27
CA PHE A 11 -16.95 -17.12 -10.88
C PHE A 11 -16.83 -18.62 -10.56
N ALA A 12 -17.85 -19.40 -10.88
CA ALA A 12 -17.87 -20.84 -10.64
C ALA A 12 -16.72 -21.56 -11.38
N HIS A 13 -16.42 -21.15 -12.61
CA HIS A 13 -15.31 -21.68 -13.38
C HIS A 13 -13.95 -21.35 -12.76
N ARG A 14 -13.73 -20.07 -12.38
CA ARG A 14 -12.48 -19.58 -11.77
C ARG A 14 -12.17 -20.28 -10.44
N HIS A 15 -13.17 -20.44 -9.59
CA HIS A 15 -13.01 -21.00 -8.25
C HIS A 15 -13.35 -22.50 -8.14
N LYS A 16 -13.37 -23.20 -9.27
CA LYS A 16 -13.74 -24.63 -9.33
C LYS A 16 -12.93 -25.51 -8.37
N SER A 17 -11.63 -25.26 -8.21
CA SER A 17 -10.78 -26.00 -7.29
C SER A 17 -11.11 -25.74 -5.81
N ARG A 18 -11.39 -24.46 -5.46
CA ARG A 18 -11.75 -24.04 -4.08
C ARG A 18 -13.14 -24.52 -3.68
N LEU A 19 -14.06 -24.67 -4.64
CA LEU A 19 -15.44 -25.12 -4.46
C LEU A 19 -15.62 -26.61 -4.83
N SER A 20 -14.49 -27.34 -4.95
CA SER A 20 -14.54 -28.76 -5.35
C SER A 20 -15.35 -29.61 -4.36
N GLY A 21 -16.13 -30.53 -4.89
CA GLY A 21 -17.03 -31.40 -4.09
C GLY A 21 -18.41 -30.81 -3.80
N TYR A 22 -18.69 -29.57 -4.28
CA TYR A 22 -20.00 -28.94 -4.14
C TYR A 22 -20.66 -28.67 -5.49
N GLU A 23 -21.97 -28.94 -5.57
CA GLU A 23 -22.86 -28.42 -6.62
C GLU A 23 -23.25 -26.98 -6.26
N LEU A 24 -23.12 -26.04 -7.19
CA LEU A 24 -23.44 -24.62 -6.96
C LEU A 24 -24.80 -24.27 -7.56
N LYS A 25 -25.72 -23.76 -6.71
CA LYS A 25 -27.03 -23.20 -7.09
C LYS A 25 -27.05 -21.73 -6.68
N ILE A 26 -26.44 -20.88 -7.50
CA ILE A 26 -26.31 -19.44 -7.23
C ILE A 26 -27.30 -18.68 -8.11
N SER A 27 -28.09 -17.80 -7.51
CA SER A 27 -29.01 -16.88 -8.19
C SER A 27 -28.74 -15.43 -7.78
N SER A 28 -29.16 -14.48 -8.63
CA SER A 28 -29.18 -13.06 -8.27
C SER A 28 -30.58 -12.49 -8.37
N SER A 29 -30.89 -11.53 -7.50
CA SER A 29 -32.16 -10.82 -7.48
C SER A 29 -31.93 -9.31 -7.27
N PRO A 30 -32.93 -8.44 -7.58
CA PRO A 30 -32.85 -7.04 -7.20
C PRO A 30 -32.75 -6.83 -5.68
N HIS A 31 -32.11 -5.73 -5.27
CA HIS A 31 -31.97 -5.31 -3.87
C HIS A 31 -32.62 -3.93 -3.67
N GLU A 32 -33.26 -3.71 -2.52
CA GLU A 32 -33.93 -2.44 -2.24
C GLU A 32 -32.99 -1.31 -1.80
N SER A 33 -31.73 -1.62 -1.49
CA SER A 33 -30.74 -0.62 -1.02
C SER A 33 -30.39 0.38 -2.11
N ALA A 34 -30.37 1.66 -1.74
CA ALA A 34 -29.84 2.75 -2.58
C ALA A 34 -28.32 2.90 -2.50
N VAL A 35 -27.64 2.15 -1.62
CA VAL A 35 -26.17 2.21 -1.47
C VAL A 35 -25.51 1.55 -2.67
N PRO A 36 -24.64 2.26 -3.40
CA PRO A 36 -23.92 1.67 -4.51
C PRO A 36 -23.08 0.46 -4.05
N GLU A 37 -22.97 -0.53 -4.92
CA GLU A 37 -22.19 -1.75 -4.69
C GLU A 37 -22.67 -2.63 -3.50
N SER A 38 -23.82 -2.30 -2.86
CA SER A 38 -24.39 -3.13 -1.78
C SER A 38 -24.89 -4.47 -2.29
N PHE A 39 -24.86 -5.46 -1.40
CA PHE A 39 -25.44 -6.77 -1.66
C PHE A 39 -26.04 -7.37 -0.38
N ASN A 40 -26.97 -8.30 -0.57
CA ASN A 40 -27.45 -9.19 0.47
C ASN A 40 -27.23 -10.64 0.01
N LEU A 41 -26.40 -11.38 0.73
CA LEU A 41 -26.07 -12.77 0.48
C LEU A 41 -26.81 -13.66 1.49
N VAL A 42 -27.71 -14.49 1.00
CA VAL A 42 -28.36 -15.54 1.79
C VAL A 42 -27.97 -16.89 1.20
N GLY A 43 -27.44 -17.80 2.04
CA GLY A 43 -27.00 -19.10 1.56
C GLY A 43 -27.01 -20.20 2.61
N GLU A 44 -27.05 -21.44 2.15
CA GLU A 44 -26.95 -22.66 2.96
C GLU A 44 -26.15 -23.76 2.25
N LYS A 45 -25.50 -24.60 3.04
CA LYS A 45 -24.78 -25.80 2.56
C LYS A 45 -25.53 -27.03 3.06
N LYS A 46 -26.01 -27.88 2.16
CA LYS A 46 -26.67 -29.15 2.49
C LYS A 46 -26.22 -30.23 1.50
N ALA A 47 -25.80 -31.38 2.01
CA ALA A 47 -25.47 -32.56 1.21
C ALA A 47 -24.59 -32.27 -0.01
N GLN A 48 -23.49 -31.54 0.16
CA GLN A 48 -22.56 -31.11 -0.91
C GLN A 48 -23.20 -30.18 -1.97
N VAL A 49 -24.28 -29.49 -1.63
CA VAL A 49 -24.88 -28.43 -2.46
C VAL A 49 -24.75 -27.11 -1.73
N ILE A 50 -24.23 -26.11 -2.42
CA ILE A 50 -24.26 -24.71 -1.98
C ILE A 50 -25.43 -24.03 -2.70
N THR A 51 -26.45 -23.63 -1.96
CA THR A 51 -27.55 -22.82 -2.48
C THR A 51 -27.37 -21.39 -1.97
N ALA A 52 -27.26 -20.41 -2.85
CA ALA A 52 -27.09 -19.01 -2.47
C ALA A 52 -27.89 -18.06 -3.37
N THR A 53 -28.45 -17.02 -2.76
CA THR A 53 -29.07 -15.89 -3.47
C THR A 53 -28.32 -14.61 -3.11
N ILE A 54 -27.90 -13.86 -4.12
CA ILE A 54 -27.25 -12.54 -3.97
C ILE A 54 -28.21 -11.48 -4.51
N ALA A 55 -28.81 -10.71 -3.60
CA ALA A 55 -29.64 -9.58 -3.98
C ALA A 55 -28.77 -8.33 -4.13
N THR A 56 -28.80 -7.69 -5.30
CA THR A 56 -28.01 -6.49 -5.63
C THR A 56 -28.57 -5.79 -6.85
N ASN A 57 -28.30 -4.48 -6.99
CA ASN A 57 -28.70 -3.67 -8.14
C ASN A 57 -27.55 -3.37 -9.11
N SER A 58 -26.36 -3.92 -8.88
CA SER A 58 -25.19 -3.66 -9.71
C SER A 58 -24.34 -4.90 -9.95
N GLY A 59 -23.61 -4.94 -11.08
CA GLY A 59 -22.61 -5.97 -11.35
C GLY A 59 -21.48 -5.96 -10.30
N ALA A 60 -21.12 -4.79 -9.77
CA ALA A 60 -20.14 -4.67 -8.70
C ALA A 60 -20.66 -5.32 -7.40
N GLY A 61 -21.90 -5.02 -6.97
CA GLY A 61 -22.50 -5.67 -5.79
C GLY A 61 -22.61 -7.19 -5.94
N LEU A 62 -22.93 -7.69 -7.15
CA LEU A 62 -22.91 -9.14 -7.41
C LEU A 62 -21.50 -9.72 -7.21
N ARG A 63 -20.47 -9.04 -7.69
CA ARG A 63 -19.08 -9.47 -7.52
C ARG A 63 -18.70 -9.59 -6.05
N TRP A 64 -19.03 -8.55 -5.25
CA TRP A 64 -18.75 -8.56 -3.82
C TRP A 64 -19.52 -9.66 -3.09
N GLY A 65 -20.77 -9.87 -3.45
CA GLY A 65 -21.56 -10.98 -2.93
C GLY A 65 -20.98 -12.36 -3.28
N LEU A 66 -20.43 -12.52 -4.48
CA LEU A 66 -19.72 -13.75 -4.90
C LEU A 66 -18.41 -13.94 -4.12
N ASN A 67 -17.63 -12.88 -3.89
CA ASN A 67 -16.43 -12.94 -3.05
C ASN A 67 -16.79 -13.29 -1.59
N ALA A 68 -17.83 -12.69 -1.04
CA ALA A 68 -18.35 -13.02 0.29
C ALA A 68 -18.83 -14.49 0.38
N LEU A 69 -19.45 -15.01 -0.69
CA LEU A 69 -19.83 -16.43 -0.77
C LEU A 69 -18.63 -17.36 -0.67
N LEU A 70 -17.54 -17.02 -1.34
CA LEU A 70 -16.31 -17.80 -1.29
C LEU A 70 -15.67 -17.79 0.11
N GLN A 71 -15.58 -16.62 0.75
CA GLN A 71 -15.10 -16.48 2.12
C GLN A 71 -15.99 -17.26 3.11
N TRP A 72 -17.31 -17.17 2.96
CA TRP A 72 -18.23 -17.97 3.75
C TRP A 72 -18.04 -19.48 3.54
N HIS A 73 -17.83 -19.91 2.29
CA HIS A 73 -17.55 -21.33 2.03
C HIS A 73 -16.31 -21.80 2.80
N GLU A 74 -15.24 -21.01 2.78
CA GLU A 74 -13.97 -21.32 3.43
C GLU A 74 -14.02 -21.21 4.96
N SER A 75 -14.91 -20.39 5.52
CA SER A 75 -15.12 -20.32 6.97
C SER A 75 -15.66 -21.61 7.61
N GLY A 76 -16.15 -22.55 6.79
CA GLY A 76 -16.74 -23.78 7.26
C GLY A 76 -18.19 -23.66 7.78
N SER A 77 -18.76 -22.45 7.87
CA SER A 77 -20.13 -22.23 8.35
C SER A 77 -21.17 -22.86 7.41
N GLU A 78 -22.27 -23.40 7.95
CA GLU A 78 -23.30 -24.07 7.17
C GLU A 78 -24.32 -23.11 6.52
N SER A 79 -24.52 -21.93 7.10
CA SER A 79 -25.43 -20.91 6.58
C SER A 79 -24.85 -19.51 6.69
N ILE A 80 -25.32 -18.61 5.83
CA ILE A 80 -25.00 -17.19 5.84
C ILE A 80 -26.25 -16.35 5.58
N ASN A 81 -26.33 -15.21 6.26
CA ASN A 81 -27.22 -14.10 5.94
C ASN A 81 -26.44 -12.81 6.20
N LEU A 82 -25.94 -12.20 5.13
CA LEU A 82 -25.03 -11.06 5.18
C LEU A 82 -25.54 -9.94 4.30
N ILE A 83 -25.73 -8.76 4.88
CA ILE A 83 -25.95 -7.52 4.15
C ILE A 83 -24.66 -6.70 4.31
N ASP A 84 -24.05 -6.31 3.20
CA ASP A 84 -22.79 -5.59 3.24
C ASP A 84 -22.64 -4.61 2.06
N ALA A 85 -21.78 -3.63 2.24
CA ALA A 85 -21.42 -2.63 1.23
C ALA A 85 -20.07 -2.00 1.59
N PRO A 86 -19.26 -1.60 0.60
CA PRO A 86 -18.03 -0.89 0.88
C PRO A 86 -18.29 0.51 1.47
N ALA A 87 -17.48 0.91 2.44
CA ALA A 87 -17.57 2.23 3.06
C ALA A 87 -17.09 3.35 2.12
N PHE A 88 -15.93 3.16 1.48
CA PHE A 88 -15.38 4.15 0.54
C PHE A 88 -15.91 3.93 -0.87
N THR A 89 -16.28 5.02 -1.57
CA THR A 89 -16.76 4.97 -2.96
C THR A 89 -15.63 4.64 -3.93
N VAL A 90 -14.46 5.31 -3.79
CA VAL A 90 -13.24 5.02 -4.57
C VAL A 90 -12.25 4.33 -3.65
N ARG A 91 -11.82 3.14 -4.06
CA ARG A 91 -10.90 2.27 -3.34
C ARG A 91 -9.87 1.78 -4.34
N GLY A 92 -8.68 2.34 -4.30
CA GLY A 92 -7.76 2.11 -5.41
C GLY A 92 -6.29 1.99 -5.07
N VAL A 93 -5.55 1.59 -6.09
CA VAL A 93 -4.09 1.60 -6.13
C VAL A 93 -3.66 2.59 -7.20
N ILE A 94 -2.72 3.46 -6.89
CA ILE A 94 -2.04 4.32 -7.87
C ILE A 94 -0.59 3.88 -8.01
N GLU A 95 -0.20 3.42 -9.21
CA GLU A 95 1.19 3.13 -9.55
C GLU A 95 1.91 4.46 -9.79
N GLY A 96 2.20 5.16 -8.68
CA GLY A 96 2.74 6.53 -8.68
C GLY A 96 4.14 6.66 -8.06
N PHE A 97 4.80 5.56 -7.76
CA PHE A 97 6.13 5.53 -7.18
C PHE A 97 7.22 5.85 -8.21
N TYR A 98 8.38 6.31 -7.72
CA TYR A 98 9.63 6.39 -8.47
C TYR A 98 10.34 5.03 -8.44
N GLY A 99 11.01 4.66 -9.55
CA GLY A 99 11.69 3.38 -9.73
C GLY A 99 11.21 2.61 -10.94
N ILE A 100 11.49 1.31 -10.98
CA ILE A 100 11.12 0.45 -12.10
C ILE A 100 9.60 0.19 -12.06
N PRO A 101 8.85 0.57 -13.10
CA PRO A 101 7.42 0.30 -13.16
C PRO A 101 7.12 -1.20 -13.08
N TRP A 102 5.98 -1.55 -12.53
CA TRP A 102 5.51 -2.93 -12.53
C TRP A 102 5.40 -3.48 -13.95
N THR A 103 5.75 -4.74 -14.12
CA THR A 103 5.61 -5.44 -15.41
C THR A 103 4.15 -5.57 -15.81
N HIS A 104 3.89 -5.74 -17.11
CA HIS A 104 2.52 -5.95 -17.61
C HIS A 104 1.81 -7.14 -16.91
N GLN A 105 2.53 -8.24 -16.68
CA GLN A 105 2.00 -9.40 -15.98
C GLN A 105 1.67 -9.12 -14.51
N GLN A 106 2.50 -8.34 -13.82
CA GLN A 106 2.21 -7.89 -12.46
C GLN A 106 0.97 -7.00 -12.42
N ARG A 107 0.81 -6.08 -13.38
CA ARG A 107 -0.40 -5.23 -13.48
C ARG A 107 -1.66 -6.05 -13.72
N LEU A 108 -1.63 -7.01 -14.65
CA LEU A 108 -2.77 -7.90 -14.91
C LEU A 108 -3.17 -8.70 -13.66
N ARG A 109 -2.18 -9.30 -12.98
CA ARG A 109 -2.41 -10.02 -11.72
C ARG A 109 -2.82 -9.06 -10.59
N GLY A 110 -2.26 -7.86 -10.57
CA GLY A 110 -2.61 -6.81 -9.61
C GLY A 110 -4.10 -6.45 -9.67
N ILE A 111 -4.64 -6.25 -10.87
CA ILE A 111 -6.07 -5.95 -11.07
C ILE A 111 -6.96 -7.04 -10.46
N GLU A 112 -6.63 -8.31 -10.64
CA GLU A 112 -7.36 -9.43 -10.05
C GLU A 112 -7.27 -9.41 -8.51
N THR A 113 -6.05 -9.23 -8.01
CA THR A 113 -5.77 -9.21 -6.57
C THR A 113 -6.41 -7.99 -5.87
N PHE A 114 -6.37 -6.80 -6.51
CA PHE A 114 -7.02 -5.60 -5.96
C PHE A 114 -8.54 -5.78 -5.87
N ALA A 115 -9.15 -6.43 -6.86
CA ALA A 115 -10.55 -6.81 -6.78
C ALA A 115 -10.83 -7.77 -5.62
N ASP A 116 -9.95 -8.77 -5.38
CA ASP A 116 -10.08 -9.68 -4.24
C ASP A 116 -9.96 -8.94 -2.89
N PHE A 117 -9.20 -7.84 -2.84
CA PHE A 117 -9.11 -6.93 -1.69
C PHE A 117 -10.29 -5.93 -1.58
N GLY A 118 -11.31 -6.05 -2.40
CA GLY A 118 -12.45 -5.14 -2.41
C GLY A 118 -12.19 -3.78 -3.05
N MET A 119 -11.08 -3.61 -3.76
CA MET A 119 -10.75 -2.37 -4.47
C MET A 119 -11.41 -2.33 -5.85
N ASN A 120 -11.75 -1.12 -6.32
CA ASN A 120 -12.47 -0.89 -7.56
C ASN A 120 -11.77 0.04 -8.56
N SER A 121 -10.54 0.45 -8.29
CA SER A 121 -9.83 1.42 -9.13
C SER A 121 -8.33 1.12 -9.18
N TYR A 122 -7.74 1.24 -10.37
CA TYR A 122 -6.30 1.18 -10.58
C TYR A 122 -5.87 2.34 -11.48
N MET A 123 -4.95 3.16 -11.01
CA MET A 123 -4.47 4.36 -11.67
C MET A 123 -3.01 4.19 -12.10
N MET A 124 -2.75 4.28 -13.39
CA MET A 124 -1.40 4.19 -13.97
C MET A 124 -0.76 5.58 -14.03
N ALA A 125 0.26 5.80 -13.20
CA ALA A 125 1.02 7.04 -13.11
C ALA A 125 2.53 6.79 -12.92
N PRO A 126 3.17 5.85 -13.67
CA PRO A 126 4.55 5.43 -13.45
C PRO A 126 5.53 6.59 -13.72
N LYS A 127 6.11 7.16 -12.65
CA LYS A 127 6.90 8.39 -12.69
C LYS A 127 8.10 8.34 -13.62
N ASP A 128 8.80 7.19 -13.71
CA ASP A 128 9.99 7.03 -14.53
C ASP A 128 9.72 6.53 -15.95
N SER A 129 8.44 6.37 -16.32
CA SER A 129 8.07 6.09 -17.71
C SER A 129 8.08 7.36 -18.56
N PRO A 130 8.87 7.45 -19.63
CA PRO A 130 8.99 8.67 -20.44
C PRO A 130 7.66 9.20 -20.95
N TRP A 131 6.75 8.32 -21.34
CA TRP A 131 5.43 8.69 -21.85
C TRP A 131 4.56 9.41 -20.81
N GLN A 132 4.80 9.22 -19.54
CA GLN A 132 3.98 9.81 -18.49
C GLN A 132 4.35 11.28 -18.24
N ARG A 133 5.64 11.65 -18.24
CA ARG A 133 6.15 13.00 -17.86
C ARG A 133 6.87 13.74 -18.99
N PHE A 134 7.83 13.09 -19.65
CA PHE A 134 8.74 13.78 -20.56
C PHE A 134 8.17 13.87 -21.99
N ASP A 135 7.63 12.78 -22.47
CA ASP A 135 7.08 12.64 -23.82
C ASP A 135 5.55 12.86 -23.90
N TRP A 136 4.98 13.54 -22.91
CA TRP A 136 3.53 13.67 -22.78
C TRP A 136 2.82 14.35 -23.96
N ARG A 137 3.53 15.13 -24.79
CA ARG A 137 2.97 15.72 -26.03
C ARG A 137 2.88 14.73 -27.18
N LYS A 138 3.64 13.63 -27.13
CA LYS A 138 3.59 12.61 -28.19
C LYS A 138 2.35 11.72 -28.01
N PRO A 139 1.64 11.35 -29.07
CA PRO A 139 0.62 10.31 -28.97
C PRO A 139 1.17 9.01 -28.36
N PHE A 140 0.32 8.23 -27.71
CA PHE A 140 0.71 6.90 -27.28
C PHE A 140 1.03 6.01 -28.48
N SER A 141 2.06 5.17 -28.33
CA SER A 141 2.36 4.13 -29.31
C SER A 141 1.26 3.06 -29.35
N GLN A 142 1.13 2.37 -30.48
CA GLN A 142 0.15 1.28 -30.58
C GLN A 142 0.43 0.17 -29.58
N GLU A 143 1.69 -0.17 -29.35
CA GLU A 143 2.10 -1.17 -28.36
C GLU A 143 1.61 -0.80 -26.94
N LEU A 144 1.77 0.47 -26.52
CA LEU A 144 1.29 0.93 -25.22
C LEU A 144 -0.23 0.90 -25.13
N LEU A 145 -0.93 1.24 -26.24
CA LEU A 145 -2.40 1.15 -26.30
C LEU A 145 -2.87 -0.30 -26.21
N ASP A 146 -2.21 -1.23 -26.88
CA ASP A 146 -2.57 -2.65 -26.87
C ASP A 146 -2.44 -3.26 -25.47
N VAL A 147 -1.31 -3.05 -24.79
CA VAL A 147 -1.13 -3.53 -23.40
C VAL A 147 -2.09 -2.82 -22.42
N THR A 148 -2.42 -1.54 -22.66
CA THR A 148 -3.40 -0.82 -21.84
C THR A 148 -4.82 -1.35 -22.09
N ALA A 149 -5.16 -1.72 -23.32
CA ALA A 149 -6.46 -2.32 -23.64
C ALA A 149 -6.67 -3.66 -22.91
N GLU A 150 -5.64 -4.50 -22.80
CA GLU A 150 -5.71 -5.73 -22.00
C GLU A 150 -5.97 -5.44 -20.50
N LEU A 151 -5.37 -4.37 -19.96
CA LEU A 151 -5.65 -3.96 -18.58
C LEU A 151 -7.09 -3.47 -18.42
N VAL A 152 -7.61 -2.71 -19.38
CA VAL A 152 -9.01 -2.23 -19.38
C VAL A 152 -9.98 -3.42 -19.46
N GLU A 153 -9.72 -4.38 -20.33
CA GLU A 153 -10.53 -5.60 -20.44
C GLU A 153 -10.50 -6.39 -19.11
N ARG A 154 -9.30 -6.60 -18.55
CA ARG A 154 -9.14 -7.28 -17.26
C ARG A 154 -9.84 -6.52 -16.14
N GLY A 155 -9.71 -5.19 -16.09
CA GLY A 155 -10.39 -4.33 -15.14
C GLY A 155 -11.91 -4.46 -15.24
N SER A 156 -12.46 -4.47 -16.44
CA SER A 156 -13.90 -4.65 -16.68
C SER A 156 -14.40 -5.99 -16.15
N LEU A 157 -13.66 -7.09 -16.39
CA LEU A 157 -13.99 -8.42 -15.87
C LEU A 157 -14.02 -8.45 -14.33
N HIS A 158 -13.12 -7.69 -13.68
CA HIS A 158 -12.96 -7.72 -12.22
C HIS A 158 -13.62 -6.53 -11.50
N GLY A 159 -14.26 -5.59 -12.23
CA GLY A 159 -14.89 -4.38 -11.67
C GLY A 159 -13.88 -3.37 -11.13
N VAL A 160 -12.70 -3.35 -11.70
CA VAL A 160 -11.64 -2.38 -11.41
C VAL A 160 -11.56 -1.39 -12.56
N ASN A 161 -11.85 -0.12 -12.29
CA ASN A 161 -11.73 0.96 -13.28
C ASN A 161 -10.25 1.27 -13.52
N ILE A 162 -9.84 1.25 -14.77
CA ILE A 162 -8.48 1.61 -15.17
C ILE A 162 -8.42 3.08 -15.53
N SER A 163 -7.53 3.81 -14.86
CA SER A 163 -7.22 5.21 -15.15
C SER A 163 -5.79 5.33 -15.67
N VAL A 164 -5.55 6.27 -16.57
CA VAL A 164 -4.20 6.57 -17.07
C VAL A 164 -3.91 8.04 -16.87
N CYS A 165 -2.75 8.34 -16.27
CA CYS A 165 -2.34 9.69 -15.94
C CYS A 165 -1.33 10.26 -16.92
N VAL A 166 -1.36 11.58 -17.06
CA VAL A 166 -0.36 12.38 -17.75
C VAL A 166 0.13 13.47 -16.79
N SER A 167 1.45 13.65 -16.67
CA SER A 167 2.09 14.68 -15.84
C SER A 167 2.81 15.71 -16.72
N PRO A 168 2.12 16.73 -17.21
CA PRO A 168 2.70 17.71 -18.14
C PRO A 168 3.50 18.82 -17.44
N GLY A 169 3.41 18.94 -16.11
CA GLY A 169 3.80 20.10 -15.34
C GLY A 169 5.24 20.60 -15.50
N LEU A 170 6.19 19.71 -15.86
CA LEU A 170 7.58 20.10 -16.09
C LEU A 170 7.78 20.99 -17.35
N SER A 171 6.85 21.00 -18.29
CA SER A 171 7.04 21.69 -19.57
C SER A 171 5.75 22.20 -20.20
N VAL A 172 4.62 22.09 -19.53
CA VAL A 172 3.34 22.61 -20.03
C VAL A 172 3.35 24.12 -20.07
N LYS A 173 2.85 24.68 -21.16
CA LYS A 173 2.55 26.09 -21.29
C LYS A 173 1.03 26.25 -21.07
N TYR A 174 0.68 26.73 -19.89
CA TYR A 174 -0.73 26.78 -19.45
C TYR A 174 -1.61 27.63 -20.35
N SER A 175 -1.06 28.67 -20.98
CA SER A 175 -1.77 29.55 -21.92
C SER A 175 -1.97 28.94 -23.31
N ASP A 176 -1.21 27.86 -23.68
CA ASP A 176 -1.21 27.32 -25.05
C ASP A 176 -2.33 26.28 -25.27
N ASN A 177 -3.16 26.54 -26.27
CA ASN A 177 -4.18 25.57 -26.70
C ASN A 177 -3.61 24.33 -27.38
N ASN A 178 -2.39 24.40 -27.92
CA ASN A 178 -1.73 23.23 -28.49
C ASN A 178 -1.39 22.21 -27.41
N ASP A 179 -1.06 22.65 -26.21
CA ASP A 179 -0.80 21.77 -25.07
C ASP A 179 -2.10 21.10 -24.56
N VAL A 180 -3.24 21.83 -24.57
CA VAL A 180 -4.56 21.22 -24.33
C VAL A 180 -4.85 20.14 -25.39
N GLU A 181 -4.62 20.43 -26.67
CA GLU A 181 -4.88 19.47 -27.75
C GLU A 181 -3.96 18.25 -27.66
N ALA A 182 -2.69 18.42 -27.26
CA ALA A 182 -1.78 17.30 -27.02
C ALA A 182 -2.30 16.33 -25.96
N ILE A 183 -2.83 16.84 -24.82
CA ILE A 183 -3.50 16.01 -23.81
C ILE A 183 -4.74 15.32 -24.43
N MET A 184 -5.57 16.07 -25.17
CA MET A 184 -6.80 15.54 -25.74
C MET A 184 -6.57 14.48 -26.81
N ILE A 185 -5.47 14.55 -27.59
CA ILE A 185 -5.07 13.49 -28.52
C ILE A 185 -4.89 12.18 -27.74
N ARG A 186 -4.17 12.18 -26.64
CA ARG A 186 -3.96 11.01 -25.78
C ARG A 186 -5.26 10.50 -25.16
N TYR A 187 -6.07 11.39 -24.62
CA TYR A 187 -7.33 11.02 -23.99
C TYR A 187 -8.31 10.40 -25.01
N ARG A 188 -8.32 10.89 -26.26
CA ARG A 188 -9.09 10.25 -27.34
C ARG A 188 -8.57 8.84 -27.68
N GLN A 189 -7.24 8.61 -27.67
CA GLN A 189 -6.68 7.28 -27.88
C GLN A 189 -7.12 6.33 -26.75
N LEU A 190 -7.01 6.75 -25.48
CA LEU A 190 -7.42 5.98 -24.32
C LEU A 190 -8.94 5.70 -24.29
N ALA A 191 -9.76 6.70 -24.62
CA ALA A 191 -11.21 6.52 -24.69
C ALA A 191 -11.63 5.45 -25.71
N LYS A 192 -10.92 5.33 -26.85
CA LYS A 192 -11.18 4.30 -27.86
C LYS A 192 -10.97 2.89 -27.36
N ILE A 193 -10.11 2.69 -26.37
CA ILE A 193 -9.86 1.38 -25.74
C ILE A 193 -10.65 1.19 -24.43
N GLY A 194 -11.60 2.09 -24.13
CA GLY A 194 -12.53 1.95 -23.01
C GLY A 194 -12.16 2.68 -21.73
N VAL A 195 -11.10 3.46 -21.69
CA VAL A 195 -10.78 4.31 -20.53
C VAL A 195 -11.80 5.44 -20.43
N SER A 196 -12.38 5.61 -19.24
CA SER A 196 -13.34 6.67 -18.92
C SER A 196 -12.91 7.57 -17.76
N HIS A 197 -11.86 7.20 -17.03
CA HIS A 197 -11.29 7.97 -15.93
C HIS A 197 -9.86 8.36 -16.30
N PHE A 198 -9.56 9.66 -16.23
CA PHE A 198 -8.29 10.24 -16.68
C PHE A 198 -7.63 10.97 -15.54
N GLY A 199 -6.29 10.98 -15.50
CA GLY A 199 -5.51 11.70 -14.50
C GLY A 199 -4.65 12.79 -15.13
N LEU A 200 -4.64 13.98 -14.51
CA LEU A 200 -3.78 15.09 -14.86
C LEU A 200 -2.99 15.51 -13.62
N LEU A 201 -1.67 15.31 -13.63
CA LEU A 201 -0.85 15.41 -12.45
C LEU A 201 0.14 16.56 -12.55
N TYR A 202 0.18 17.43 -11.51
CA TYR A 202 1.08 18.57 -11.39
C TYR A 202 2.04 18.44 -10.19
N ASP A 203 2.14 17.27 -9.60
CA ASP A 203 3.05 17.01 -8.49
C ASP A 203 4.53 17.05 -8.93
N ASP A 204 5.40 17.42 -7.99
CA ASP A 204 6.86 17.46 -8.13
C ASP A 204 7.36 18.34 -9.31
N ILE A 205 6.82 19.54 -9.42
CA ILE A 205 7.16 20.53 -10.45
C ILE A 205 7.61 21.85 -9.81
N PRO A 206 8.27 22.76 -10.58
CA PRO A 206 8.56 24.12 -10.11
C PRO A 206 7.30 24.88 -9.68
N TRP A 207 7.43 25.68 -8.64
CA TRP A 207 6.30 26.46 -8.05
C TRP A 207 5.93 27.66 -8.90
N GLU A 208 6.90 28.25 -9.61
CA GLU A 208 6.70 29.43 -10.44
C GLU A 208 6.33 29.03 -11.87
N LEU A 209 5.59 29.93 -12.53
CA LEU A 209 5.32 29.82 -13.96
C LEU A 209 6.62 29.87 -14.76
N GLN A 210 6.80 28.98 -15.74
CA GLN A 210 8.06 28.77 -16.46
C GLN A 210 8.13 29.55 -17.79
N PHE A 211 7.00 30.07 -18.28
CA PHE A 211 6.90 30.72 -19.60
C PHE A 211 6.43 32.16 -19.46
N ASP A 212 7.06 33.08 -20.18
CA ASP A 212 6.73 34.51 -20.15
C ASP A 212 5.26 34.79 -20.51
N GLU A 213 4.69 34.00 -21.42
CA GLU A 213 3.29 34.14 -21.81
C GLU A 213 2.34 33.73 -20.71
N ASP A 214 2.70 32.69 -19.93
CA ASP A 214 1.92 32.30 -18.76
C ASP A 214 2.01 33.37 -17.66
N ILE A 215 3.20 33.91 -17.42
CA ILE A 215 3.45 34.99 -16.47
C ILE A 215 2.67 36.25 -16.86
N ALA A 216 2.58 36.55 -18.16
CA ALA A 216 1.82 37.70 -18.66
C ALA A 216 0.30 37.51 -18.56
N GLN A 217 -0.18 36.26 -18.60
CA GLN A 217 -1.61 35.96 -18.64
C GLN A 217 -2.21 35.64 -17.27
N TYR A 218 -1.45 35.02 -16.37
CA TYR A 218 -1.95 34.54 -15.08
C TYR A 218 -1.21 35.20 -13.91
N ALA A 219 -1.98 35.59 -12.90
CA ALA A 219 -1.43 36.21 -11.68
C ALA A 219 -0.73 35.17 -10.78
N THR A 220 -1.16 33.89 -10.83
CA THR A 220 -0.69 32.83 -9.98
C THR A 220 -0.58 31.51 -10.74
N THR A 221 0.20 30.58 -10.22
CA THR A 221 0.26 29.20 -10.76
C THR A 221 -1.07 28.47 -10.55
N ALA A 222 -1.80 28.75 -9.47
CA ALA A 222 -3.13 28.17 -9.22
C ALA A 222 -4.12 28.56 -10.33
N ALA A 223 -4.22 29.86 -10.67
CA ALA A 223 -5.07 30.34 -11.77
C ALA A 223 -4.68 29.74 -13.13
N ALA A 224 -3.37 29.63 -13.42
CA ALA A 224 -2.89 29.01 -14.65
C ALA A 224 -3.28 27.54 -14.74
N GLN A 225 -3.08 26.77 -13.68
CA GLN A 225 -3.43 25.34 -13.61
C GLN A 225 -4.94 25.12 -13.67
N ALA A 226 -5.73 25.92 -12.96
CA ALA A 226 -7.19 25.86 -13.02
C ALA A 226 -7.71 26.14 -14.46
N SER A 227 -7.25 27.21 -15.07
CA SER A 227 -7.62 27.59 -16.44
C SER A 227 -7.28 26.50 -17.46
N PHE A 228 -6.07 25.95 -17.42
CA PHE A 228 -5.65 24.87 -18.30
C PHE A 228 -6.49 23.61 -18.07
N THR A 229 -6.64 23.20 -16.82
CA THR A 229 -7.39 22.00 -16.44
C THR A 229 -8.86 22.10 -16.85
N ASN A 230 -9.51 23.24 -16.63
CA ASN A 230 -10.91 23.45 -17.04
C ASN A 230 -11.09 23.37 -18.56
N ARG A 231 -10.11 23.85 -19.37
CA ARG A 231 -10.13 23.67 -20.83
C ARG A 231 -10.01 22.20 -21.22
N VAL A 232 -9.10 21.45 -20.58
CA VAL A 232 -8.96 20.00 -20.79
C VAL A 232 -10.26 19.30 -20.38
N TYR A 233 -10.83 19.62 -19.22
CA TYR A 233 -12.07 19.02 -18.73
C TYR A 233 -13.27 19.31 -19.65
N THR A 234 -13.44 20.56 -20.09
CA THR A 234 -14.49 20.92 -21.04
C THR A 234 -14.37 20.11 -22.34
N ALA A 235 -13.17 19.99 -22.90
CA ALA A 235 -12.94 19.20 -24.10
C ALA A 235 -13.19 17.69 -23.85
N LEU A 236 -12.83 17.20 -22.67
CA LEU A 236 -13.07 15.82 -22.25
C LEU A 236 -14.57 15.53 -22.12
N LYS A 237 -15.36 16.42 -21.50
CA LYS A 237 -16.83 16.28 -21.35
C LYS A 237 -17.55 16.37 -22.69
N ASN A 238 -17.06 17.19 -23.61
CA ASN A 238 -17.57 17.24 -24.98
C ASN A 238 -17.31 15.94 -25.76
N MET A 239 -16.21 15.25 -25.49
CA MET A 239 -15.89 13.94 -26.07
C MET A 239 -16.75 12.83 -25.46
N ASN A 240 -16.90 12.82 -24.14
CA ASN A 240 -17.68 11.83 -23.38
C ASN A 240 -18.25 12.47 -22.10
N SER A 241 -19.55 12.69 -22.07
CA SER A 241 -20.23 13.31 -20.91
C SER A 241 -20.05 12.53 -19.58
N ASN A 242 -19.77 11.23 -19.65
CA ASN A 242 -19.53 10.37 -18.49
C ASN A 242 -18.05 10.31 -18.08
N ALA A 243 -17.14 10.92 -18.85
CA ALA A 243 -15.73 10.92 -18.52
C ALA A 243 -15.47 11.67 -17.19
N ARG A 244 -14.53 11.16 -16.40
CA ARG A 244 -14.08 11.76 -15.15
C ARG A 244 -12.63 12.18 -15.26
N LEU A 245 -12.31 13.29 -14.58
CA LEU A 245 -10.96 13.80 -14.46
C LEU A 245 -10.56 13.88 -12.99
N THR A 246 -9.40 13.34 -12.69
CA THR A 246 -8.73 13.46 -11.40
C THR A 246 -7.47 14.30 -11.56
N VAL A 247 -7.24 15.24 -10.65
CA VAL A 247 -6.07 16.12 -10.68
C VAL A 247 -5.26 15.96 -9.39
N CYS A 248 -3.95 15.74 -9.54
CA CYS A 248 -3.03 15.95 -8.44
C CYS A 248 -2.50 17.39 -8.53
N PRO A 249 -2.78 18.26 -7.56
CA PRO A 249 -2.32 19.65 -7.59
C PRO A 249 -0.81 19.72 -7.31
N MET A 250 -0.19 20.85 -7.57
CA MET A 250 1.22 21.10 -7.26
C MET A 250 1.46 21.09 -5.74
N GLU A 251 0.59 21.76 -4.96
CA GLU A 251 0.59 21.66 -3.50
C GLU A 251 -0.32 20.51 -3.04
N TYR A 252 0.13 19.28 -3.23
CA TYR A 252 -0.65 18.08 -2.93
C TYR A 252 -0.64 17.66 -1.45
N CYS A 253 0.14 18.36 -0.61
CA CYS A 253 0.21 18.13 0.84
C CYS A 253 0.21 19.44 1.61
N GLY A 254 -0.09 19.39 2.91
CA GLY A 254 -0.09 20.56 3.78
C GLY A 254 -1.32 20.60 4.68
N ARG A 255 -1.65 21.78 5.22
CA ARG A 255 -2.76 21.94 6.16
C ARG A 255 -4.15 22.00 5.52
N GLY A 256 -4.24 21.99 4.19
CA GLY A 256 -5.50 22.03 3.45
C GLY A 256 -6.11 23.42 3.27
N HIS A 257 -5.53 24.46 3.85
CA HIS A 257 -5.96 25.86 3.75
C HIS A 257 -4.84 26.78 3.23
N GLN A 258 -4.00 26.27 2.33
CA GLN A 258 -3.00 27.06 1.65
C GLN A 258 -3.66 27.99 0.61
N PRO A 259 -3.12 29.20 0.38
CA PRO A 259 -3.65 30.13 -0.64
C PRO A 259 -3.81 29.49 -2.02
N TYR A 260 -2.84 28.65 -2.42
CA TYR A 260 -2.88 27.92 -3.69
C TYR A 260 -4.10 26.97 -3.75
N ILE A 261 -4.37 26.19 -2.70
CA ILE A 261 -5.50 25.24 -2.66
C ILE A 261 -6.84 26.01 -2.68
N ALA A 262 -6.93 27.12 -1.94
CA ALA A 262 -8.15 27.93 -1.91
C ALA A 262 -8.46 28.55 -3.29
N GLU A 263 -7.46 29.14 -3.95
CA GLU A 263 -7.60 29.71 -5.28
C GLU A 263 -7.92 28.63 -6.34
N LEU A 264 -7.17 27.52 -6.31
CA LEU A 264 -7.42 26.40 -7.21
C LEU A 264 -8.84 25.82 -7.00
N GLY A 265 -9.29 25.69 -5.76
CA GLY A 265 -10.61 25.19 -5.40
C GLY A 265 -11.74 26.09 -5.89
N GLU A 266 -11.56 27.40 -5.84
CA GLU A 266 -12.54 28.38 -6.30
C GLU A 266 -12.68 28.40 -7.83
N GLU A 267 -11.57 28.24 -8.56
CA GLU A 267 -11.56 28.39 -10.02
C GLU A 267 -11.75 27.05 -10.78
N LEU A 268 -11.42 25.91 -10.15
CA LEU A 268 -11.50 24.61 -10.80
C LEU A 268 -12.94 24.09 -10.79
N ASP A 269 -13.41 23.53 -11.91
CA ASP A 269 -14.74 22.89 -12.01
C ASP A 269 -14.93 21.85 -10.89
N THR A 270 -16.05 21.94 -10.17
CA THR A 270 -16.34 21.17 -8.95
C THR A 270 -16.50 19.65 -9.18
N ASP A 271 -16.75 19.24 -10.41
CA ASP A 271 -16.85 17.82 -10.79
C ASP A 271 -15.47 17.15 -11.00
N ILE A 272 -14.39 17.93 -10.98
CA ILE A 272 -13.02 17.41 -11.06
C ILE A 272 -12.59 16.96 -9.67
N ASP A 273 -12.19 15.70 -9.54
CA ASP A 273 -11.65 15.18 -8.29
C ASP A 273 -10.24 15.74 -8.04
N LEU A 274 -9.98 16.25 -6.83
CA LEU A 274 -8.69 16.83 -6.44
C LEU A 274 -7.98 15.95 -5.42
N MET A 275 -6.76 15.53 -5.74
CA MET A 275 -5.96 14.66 -4.87
C MET A 275 -5.26 15.44 -3.76
N TRP A 276 -5.07 14.76 -2.62
CA TRP A 276 -4.35 15.28 -1.47
C TRP A 276 -3.71 14.13 -0.68
N THR A 277 -2.46 14.32 -0.21
CA THR A 277 -1.75 13.31 0.58
C THR A 277 -1.89 13.51 2.09
N GLY A 278 -2.65 14.53 2.52
CA GLY A 278 -2.74 14.94 3.91
C GLY A 278 -1.71 16.00 4.26
N ARG A 279 -1.36 16.12 5.53
CA ARG A 279 -0.44 17.17 6.01
C ARG A 279 0.98 17.06 5.48
N GLN A 280 1.41 15.86 5.13
CA GLN A 280 2.76 15.52 4.68
C GLN A 280 2.71 14.76 3.37
N ILE A 281 3.85 14.64 2.70
CA ILE A 281 3.99 13.78 1.52
C ILE A 281 3.59 12.34 1.89
N CYS A 282 4.14 11.81 2.98
CA CYS A 282 3.76 10.54 3.59
C CYS A 282 3.13 10.83 4.96
N SER A 283 1.83 11.04 5.00
CA SER A 283 1.12 11.42 6.24
C SER A 283 1.01 10.24 7.20
N GLU A 284 1.44 10.44 8.44
CA GLU A 284 1.25 9.47 9.53
C GLU A 284 -0.24 9.31 9.86
N TYR A 285 -0.98 10.42 9.82
CA TYR A 285 -2.41 10.46 10.12
C TYR A 285 -3.20 11.11 8.99
N LEU A 286 -4.38 10.54 8.69
CA LEU A 286 -5.42 11.14 7.87
C LEU A 286 -6.70 11.20 8.71
N ASP A 287 -7.13 12.40 9.06
CA ASP A 287 -8.25 12.62 9.98
C ASP A 287 -9.38 13.46 9.36
N ILE A 288 -10.55 13.41 9.98
CA ILE A 288 -11.77 14.09 9.54
C ILE A 288 -11.63 15.62 9.66
N SER A 289 -10.89 16.09 10.67
CA SER A 289 -10.68 17.54 10.86
C SER A 289 -9.94 18.13 9.67
N ASP A 290 -8.84 17.52 9.27
CA ASP A 290 -8.04 17.96 8.13
C ASP A 290 -8.80 17.83 6.80
N ALA A 291 -9.54 16.72 6.61
CA ALA A 291 -10.40 16.54 5.45
C ALA A 291 -11.45 17.65 5.32
N THR A 292 -12.02 18.08 6.45
CA THR A 292 -13.01 19.15 6.50
C THR A 292 -12.39 20.52 6.18
N ILE A 293 -11.18 20.79 6.69
CA ILE A 293 -10.43 22.02 6.38
C ILE A 293 -10.11 22.06 4.87
N PHE A 294 -9.55 20.97 4.32
CA PHE A 294 -9.28 20.89 2.89
C PHE A 294 -10.54 21.12 2.05
N ALA A 295 -11.65 20.46 2.41
CA ALA A 295 -12.89 20.57 1.66
C ALA A 295 -13.49 21.98 1.65
N ALA A 296 -13.28 22.76 2.71
CA ALA A 296 -13.74 24.13 2.79
C ALA A 296 -13.05 25.04 1.76
N ASP A 297 -11.74 24.89 1.57
CA ASP A 297 -10.94 25.68 0.63
C ASP A 297 -10.97 25.08 -0.78
N ALA A 298 -10.75 23.78 -0.93
CA ALA A 298 -10.79 23.10 -2.21
C ALA A 298 -12.20 23.01 -2.85
N LYS A 299 -13.27 23.39 -2.13
CA LYS A 299 -14.70 23.33 -2.53
C LYS A 299 -15.19 21.94 -2.90
N ARG A 300 -14.44 20.90 -2.48
CA ARG A 300 -14.76 19.49 -2.67
C ARG A 300 -14.04 18.61 -1.65
N PRO A 301 -14.58 17.46 -1.26
CA PRO A 301 -13.87 16.51 -0.41
C PRO A 301 -12.57 16.04 -1.08
N PRO A 302 -11.50 15.76 -0.31
CA PRO A 302 -10.26 15.24 -0.88
C PRO A 302 -10.47 13.85 -1.49
N LEU A 303 -9.81 13.59 -2.62
CA LEU A 303 -9.50 12.24 -3.07
C LEU A 303 -8.09 11.93 -2.56
N TYR A 304 -7.94 11.04 -1.61
CA TYR A 304 -6.62 10.79 -1.03
C TYR A 304 -5.69 10.07 -2.00
N TRP A 305 -4.47 10.61 -2.16
CA TRP A 305 -3.31 9.88 -2.63
C TRP A 305 -2.50 9.51 -1.39
N ASP A 306 -2.68 8.30 -0.89
CA ASP A 306 -2.02 7.85 0.32
C ASP A 306 -0.65 7.24 -0.02
N ASN A 307 0.43 7.94 0.38
CA ASN A 307 1.80 7.49 0.15
C ASN A 307 2.20 6.41 1.16
N TYR A 308 1.41 5.34 1.19
CA TYR A 308 1.67 4.09 1.89
C TYR A 308 1.13 2.91 1.04
N PRO A 309 1.90 1.83 0.82
CA PRO A 309 3.21 1.50 1.40
C PRO A 309 4.44 1.94 0.57
N VAL A 310 4.36 2.94 -0.28
CA VAL A 310 5.51 3.38 -1.09
C VAL A 310 6.78 3.56 -0.24
N ASN A 311 7.91 3.11 -0.78
CA ASN A 311 9.23 3.21 -0.14
C ASN A 311 10.32 3.69 -1.11
N ASP A 312 9.97 4.60 -1.99
CA ASP A 312 10.87 5.14 -3.00
C ASP A 312 11.79 6.28 -2.47
N VAL A 313 12.58 6.87 -3.38
CA VAL A 313 13.46 8.03 -3.13
C VAL A 313 14.38 7.80 -1.91
N ALA A 314 14.12 8.47 -0.79
CA ALA A 314 14.92 8.39 0.42
C ALA A 314 14.62 7.15 1.29
N MET A 315 13.53 6.43 1.02
CA MET A 315 13.03 5.33 1.83
C MET A 315 13.37 3.94 1.26
N THR A 316 14.14 3.84 0.19
CA THR A 316 14.46 2.57 -0.50
C THR A 316 15.15 1.53 0.37
N HIS A 317 15.71 1.94 1.50
CA HIS A 317 16.33 1.06 2.49
C HIS A 317 15.31 0.46 3.48
N GLU A 318 14.06 0.93 3.49
CA GLU A 318 12.97 0.45 4.33
C GLU A 318 12.09 -0.55 3.56
N LEU A 319 11.36 -1.39 4.29
CA LEU A 319 10.37 -2.32 3.76
C LEU A 319 9.03 -2.04 4.43
N HIS A 320 8.15 -1.32 3.74
CA HIS A 320 6.88 -0.86 4.29
C HIS A 320 5.81 -1.95 4.19
N ILE A 321 5.88 -2.94 5.06
CA ILE A 321 5.00 -4.14 5.02
C ILE A 321 4.03 -4.22 6.20
N GLY A 322 4.05 -3.25 7.09
CA GLY A 322 3.12 -3.20 8.23
C GLY A 322 1.66 -3.01 7.79
N PRO A 323 0.69 -3.20 8.69
CA PRO A 323 -0.71 -2.90 8.38
C PRO A 323 -0.96 -1.40 8.28
N LEU A 324 -2.02 -1.02 7.56
CA LEU A 324 -2.49 0.36 7.52
C LEU A 324 -2.84 0.87 8.92
N ARG A 325 -2.36 2.07 9.25
CA ARG A 325 -2.60 2.74 10.54
C ARG A 325 -2.81 4.24 10.35
N GLY A 326 -3.34 4.91 11.36
CA GLY A 326 -3.44 6.36 11.39
C GLY A 326 -4.51 6.94 10.44
N ARG A 327 -5.43 6.12 9.93
CA ARG A 327 -6.58 6.61 9.15
C ARG A 327 -7.81 6.53 10.01
N GLU A 328 -8.45 7.70 10.23
CA GLU A 328 -9.57 7.84 11.15
C GLU A 328 -10.79 7.03 10.70
N VAL A 329 -11.48 6.43 11.66
CA VAL A 329 -12.75 5.74 11.42
C VAL A 329 -13.79 6.75 10.92
N GLY A 330 -14.51 6.42 9.84
CA GLY A 330 -15.51 7.30 9.25
C GLY A 330 -14.96 8.32 8.24
N LEU A 331 -13.67 8.33 7.93
CA LEU A 331 -13.04 9.21 6.94
C LEU A 331 -13.73 9.15 5.57
N HIS A 332 -14.33 8.02 5.20
CA HIS A 332 -15.11 7.85 3.97
C HIS A 332 -16.27 8.83 3.82
N LYS A 333 -16.83 9.37 4.91
CA LYS A 333 -17.92 10.36 4.90
C LYS A 333 -17.41 11.77 4.53
N HIS A 334 -16.10 11.98 4.59
CA HIS A 334 -15.43 13.27 4.39
C HIS A 334 -14.43 13.26 3.24
N SER A 335 -14.42 12.20 2.42
CA SER A 335 -13.54 12.04 1.27
C SER A 335 -14.27 11.48 0.06
N ARG A 336 -13.70 11.69 -1.14
CA ARG A 336 -14.14 11.02 -2.38
C ARG A 336 -13.70 9.56 -2.42
N GLY A 337 -12.64 9.23 -1.70
CA GLY A 337 -12.03 7.91 -1.68
C GLY A 337 -10.54 7.98 -1.40
N LEU A 338 -9.86 6.87 -1.66
CA LEU A 338 -8.43 6.75 -1.43
C LEU A 338 -7.76 5.86 -2.48
N PHE A 339 -6.65 6.34 -3.01
CA PHE A 339 -5.67 5.58 -3.77
C PHE A 339 -4.41 5.36 -2.92
N SER A 340 -4.03 4.12 -2.72
CA SER A 340 -2.77 3.73 -2.10
C SER A 340 -1.64 3.74 -3.13
N ASN A 341 -0.51 4.39 -2.82
CA ASN A 341 0.71 4.34 -3.61
C ASN A 341 1.61 3.20 -3.09
N PRO A 342 1.82 2.12 -3.86
CA PRO A 342 2.54 0.94 -3.40
C PRO A 342 4.06 1.08 -3.57
N MET A 343 4.80 0.06 -3.10
CA MET A 343 6.23 -0.09 -3.38
C MET A 343 6.47 -0.55 -4.83
N GLU A 344 7.66 -0.28 -5.36
CA GLU A 344 8.18 -0.93 -6.58
C GLU A 344 8.12 -2.46 -6.47
N LYS A 345 8.28 -3.00 -5.27
CA LYS A 345 8.22 -4.43 -4.93
C LYS A 345 6.77 -4.92 -4.93
N PHE A 346 6.35 -5.46 -6.07
CA PHE A 346 4.95 -5.82 -6.31
C PHE A 346 4.42 -6.84 -5.30
N GLU A 347 5.15 -7.96 -5.13
CA GLU A 347 4.72 -9.06 -4.25
C GLU A 347 4.59 -8.61 -2.79
N MET A 348 5.58 -7.85 -2.32
CA MET A 348 5.59 -7.35 -0.95
C MET A 348 4.54 -6.26 -0.72
N SER A 349 4.16 -5.50 -1.75
CA SER A 349 3.07 -4.52 -1.66
C SER A 349 1.71 -5.16 -1.40
N LEU A 350 1.50 -6.40 -1.81
CA LEU A 350 0.19 -7.06 -1.66
C LEU A 350 -0.22 -7.23 -0.20
N LEU A 351 0.74 -7.40 0.71
CA LEU A 351 0.45 -7.56 2.14
C LEU A 351 -0.18 -6.29 2.77
N PRO A 352 0.44 -5.10 2.73
CA PRO A 352 -0.20 -3.89 3.22
C PRO A 352 -1.44 -3.50 2.38
N LEU A 353 -1.46 -3.72 1.06
CA LEU A 353 -2.62 -3.43 0.22
C LEU A 353 -3.86 -4.23 0.62
N ALA A 354 -3.71 -5.48 1.07
CA ALA A 354 -4.82 -6.26 1.61
C ALA A 354 -5.41 -5.59 2.86
N THR A 355 -4.56 -5.08 3.76
CA THR A 355 -5.03 -4.36 4.97
C THR A 355 -5.69 -3.03 4.65
N ILE A 356 -5.21 -2.34 3.59
CA ILE A 356 -5.83 -1.13 3.07
C ILE A 356 -7.21 -1.44 2.50
N GLY A 357 -7.34 -2.53 1.74
CA GLY A 357 -8.63 -3.02 1.23
C GLY A 357 -9.65 -3.24 2.35
N ASP A 358 -9.26 -3.90 3.43
CA ASP A 358 -10.12 -4.13 4.60
C ASP A 358 -10.59 -2.82 5.26
N TYR A 359 -9.68 -1.85 5.45
CA TYR A 359 -10.03 -0.54 5.97
C TYR A 359 -11.01 0.21 5.05
N LEU A 360 -10.74 0.22 3.75
CA LEU A 360 -11.58 0.89 2.75
C LEU A 360 -12.95 0.24 2.60
N TRP A 361 -13.01 -1.08 2.87
CA TRP A 361 -14.27 -1.81 2.88
C TRP A 361 -15.11 -1.47 4.11
N ASN A 362 -14.53 -1.56 5.31
CA ASN A 362 -15.23 -1.27 6.56
C ASN A 362 -14.26 -0.74 7.64
N SER A 363 -14.11 0.59 7.68
CA SER A 363 -13.23 1.27 8.62
C SER A 363 -13.66 1.10 10.09
N GLU A 364 -14.94 0.83 10.36
CA GLU A 364 -15.46 0.69 11.72
C GLU A 364 -15.07 -0.66 12.36
N SER A 365 -14.99 -1.71 11.56
CA SER A 365 -14.58 -3.05 12.03
C SER A 365 -13.12 -3.39 11.78
N TYR A 366 -12.38 -2.51 11.11
CA TYR A 366 -10.99 -2.75 10.74
C TYR A 366 -10.09 -2.89 11.99
N ASN A 367 -9.34 -3.99 12.06
CA ASN A 367 -8.31 -4.22 13.05
C ASN A 367 -6.97 -4.48 12.33
N PRO A 368 -5.98 -3.58 12.48
CA PRO A 368 -4.72 -3.67 11.75
C PRO A 368 -3.99 -5.01 11.91
N GLU A 369 -3.85 -5.49 13.14
CA GLU A 369 -3.11 -6.72 13.44
C GLU A 369 -3.80 -7.96 12.86
N GLN A 370 -5.11 -8.08 13.07
CA GLN A 370 -5.88 -9.22 12.58
C GLN A 370 -5.93 -9.24 11.05
N SER A 371 -6.09 -8.07 10.43
CA SER A 371 -6.07 -7.92 8.98
C SER A 371 -4.73 -8.35 8.38
N TRP A 372 -3.63 -7.92 8.99
CA TRP A 372 -2.28 -8.24 8.56
C TRP A 372 -1.96 -9.74 8.71
N ASP A 373 -2.23 -10.32 9.88
CA ASP A 373 -2.01 -11.76 10.12
C ASP A 373 -2.84 -12.63 9.15
N ARG A 374 -4.10 -12.24 8.89
CA ARG A 374 -4.95 -12.91 7.91
C ARG A 374 -4.39 -12.79 6.49
N ALA A 375 -4.00 -11.59 6.06
CA ALA A 375 -3.45 -11.36 4.73
C ALA A 375 -2.17 -12.20 4.53
N LEU A 376 -1.25 -12.21 5.49
CA LEU A 376 -0.03 -13.00 5.42
C LEU A 376 -0.33 -14.50 5.35
N SER A 377 -1.30 -15.00 6.12
CA SER A 377 -1.67 -16.41 6.11
C SER A 377 -2.26 -16.89 4.77
N LEU A 378 -2.88 -15.98 4.01
CA LEU A 378 -3.37 -16.25 2.66
C LEU A 378 -2.24 -16.20 1.62
N MET A 379 -1.21 -15.38 1.85
CA MET A 379 -0.06 -15.25 0.95
C MET A 379 0.93 -16.40 1.09
N VAL A 380 1.11 -16.93 2.31
CA VAL A 380 2.10 -17.97 2.64
C VAL A 380 1.40 -19.10 3.38
N THR A 381 1.04 -20.15 2.65
CA THR A 381 0.12 -21.19 3.14
C THR A 381 0.72 -22.30 4.00
N PRO A 382 1.93 -22.86 3.75
CA PRO A 382 2.48 -23.85 4.65
C PRO A 382 2.79 -23.25 6.02
N PRO A 383 2.34 -23.84 7.16
CA PRO A 383 2.49 -23.23 8.50
C PRO A 383 3.94 -22.90 8.86
N GLN A 384 4.90 -23.73 8.46
CA GLN A 384 6.32 -23.47 8.72
C GLN A 384 6.87 -22.28 7.94
N ASP A 385 6.40 -22.08 6.69
CA ASP A 385 6.77 -20.96 5.84
C ASP A 385 6.15 -19.67 6.39
N TYR A 386 4.88 -19.72 6.77
CA TYR A 386 4.17 -18.62 7.41
C TYR A 386 4.88 -18.14 8.68
N GLU A 387 5.23 -19.06 9.59
CA GLU A 387 5.87 -18.71 10.86
C GLU A 387 7.26 -18.08 10.65
N ALA A 388 8.08 -18.61 9.74
CA ALA A 388 9.38 -18.05 9.43
C ALA A 388 9.26 -16.65 8.77
N MET A 389 8.36 -16.51 7.77
CA MET A 389 8.10 -15.23 7.11
C MET A 389 7.53 -14.21 8.09
N ARG A 390 6.57 -14.59 8.94
CA ARG A 390 5.97 -13.72 9.95
C ARG A 390 7.03 -13.15 10.90
N ARG A 391 7.92 -13.98 11.45
CA ARG A 391 8.99 -13.50 12.33
C ARG A 391 9.95 -12.56 11.61
N PHE A 392 10.32 -12.86 10.37
CA PHE A 392 11.15 -11.97 9.57
C PHE A 392 10.47 -10.61 9.35
N LEU A 393 9.22 -10.60 8.84
CA LEU A 393 8.50 -9.37 8.51
C LEU A 393 8.23 -8.51 9.76
N ARG A 394 7.97 -9.12 10.92
CA ARG A 394 7.78 -8.38 12.18
C ARG A 394 9.05 -7.69 12.70
N ASN A 395 10.19 -7.93 12.09
CA ASN A 395 11.43 -7.18 12.31
C ASN A 395 11.66 -6.07 11.26
N SER A 396 10.71 -5.84 10.32
CA SER A 396 10.79 -4.87 9.23
C SER A 396 9.54 -3.99 9.12
N MET A 397 8.83 -3.72 10.23
CA MET A 397 7.55 -3.00 10.22
C MET A 397 7.66 -1.47 10.29
N GLY A 398 8.87 -0.91 10.32
CA GLY A 398 9.08 0.54 10.35
C GLY A 398 8.61 1.21 9.07
N SER A 399 7.91 2.33 9.20
CA SER A 399 7.44 3.14 8.08
C SER A 399 7.02 4.53 8.57
N CYS A 400 6.56 5.39 7.66
CA CYS A 400 5.94 6.66 8.03
C CYS A 400 4.69 6.51 8.92
N LEU A 401 4.03 5.34 8.93
CA LEU A 401 2.85 5.07 9.77
C LEU A 401 3.20 4.55 11.17
N SER A 402 4.41 4.08 11.39
CA SER A 402 4.81 3.50 12.69
C SER A 402 6.32 3.50 12.86
N GLY A 403 6.78 4.15 13.92
CA GLY A 403 8.18 4.05 14.37
C GLY A 403 8.52 2.69 15.01
N ASN A 404 7.53 1.85 15.31
CA ASN A 404 7.76 0.51 15.88
C ASN A 404 8.14 -0.48 14.77
N ALA A 405 9.41 -0.44 14.39
CA ALA A 405 9.97 -1.25 13.31
C ALA A 405 10.07 -2.75 13.64
N ALA A 406 10.11 -3.12 14.91
CA ALA A 406 10.28 -4.50 15.37
C ALA A 406 9.46 -4.76 16.64
N PRO A 407 8.13 -4.96 16.53
CA PRO A 407 7.23 -5.06 17.69
C PRO A 407 7.59 -6.22 18.63
N ASP A 408 8.21 -7.28 18.15
CA ASP A 408 8.57 -8.44 18.97
C ASP A 408 9.97 -8.34 19.60
N LEU A 409 10.81 -7.42 19.15
CA LEU A 409 12.20 -7.31 19.61
C LEU A 409 12.29 -6.97 21.12
N GLY A 410 11.37 -6.13 21.60
CA GLY A 410 11.28 -5.78 23.01
C GLY A 410 11.05 -6.98 23.93
N THR A 411 10.38 -8.02 23.44
CA THR A 411 10.14 -9.27 24.20
C THR A 411 11.41 -10.11 24.39
N VAL A 412 12.42 -9.87 23.57
CA VAL A 412 13.75 -10.51 23.66
C VAL A 412 14.72 -9.63 24.45
N MET A 413 14.80 -8.35 24.06
CA MET A 413 15.82 -7.43 24.58
C MET A 413 15.53 -7.00 26.01
N GLY A 414 14.27 -6.72 26.35
CA GLY A 414 13.90 -6.34 27.72
C GLY A 414 14.30 -7.36 28.79
N PRO A 415 13.93 -8.65 28.65
CA PRO A 415 14.39 -9.71 29.54
C PRO A 415 15.92 -9.88 29.57
N ALA A 416 16.62 -9.77 28.44
CA ALA A 416 18.08 -9.89 28.40
C ALA A 416 18.76 -8.74 29.16
N VAL A 417 18.37 -7.48 28.87
CA VAL A 417 18.88 -6.29 29.58
C VAL A 417 18.60 -6.40 31.08
N SER A 418 17.38 -6.78 31.46
CA SER A 418 17.02 -6.98 32.85
C SER A 418 17.87 -8.07 33.51
N ALA A 419 18.17 -9.17 32.81
CA ALA A 419 18.97 -10.25 33.35
C ALA A 419 20.40 -9.79 33.69
N TRP A 420 21.11 -9.17 32.75
CA TRP A 420 22.49 -8.76 33.02
C TRP A 420 22.58 -7.65 34.08
N ARG A 421 21.63 -6.69 34.11
CA ARG A 421 21.55 -5.63 35.14
C ARG A 421 21.23 -6.17 36.55
N ASN A 422 20.59 -7.34 36.61
CA ASN A 422 20.33 -8.06 37.88
C ASN A 422 21.44 -9.08 38.19
N GLY A 423 22.60 -8.97 37.60
CA GLY A 423 23.76 -9.80 37.90
C GLY A 423 23.71 -11.21 37.34
N LYS A 424 22.96 -11.44 36.26
CA LYS A 424 22.77 -12.73 35.59
C LYS A 424 23.11 -12.66 34.12
N PRO A 425 24.37 -12.27 33.74
CA PRO A 425 24.75 -12.16 32.34
C PRO A 425 24.64 -13.50 31.57
N GLU A 426 24.79 -14.64 32.27
CA GLU A 426 24.58 -15.97 31.69
C GLU A 426 23.15 -16.21 31.19
N ILE A 427 22.13 -15.63 31.84
CA ILE A 427 20.75 -15.69 31.38
C ILE A 427 20.56 -14.82 30.15
N ALA A 428 21.15 -13.64 30.12
CA ALA A 428 21.12 -12.77 28.95
C ALA A 428 21.81 -13.43 27.73
N ALA A 429 22.96 -14.07 27.95
CA ALA A 429 23.68 -14.85 26.96
C ALA A 429 22.79 -15.95 26.36
N GLU A 430 22.08 -16.69 27.21
CA GLU A 430 21.19 -17.78 26.77
C GLU A 430 19.97 -17.25 25.96
N ILE A 431 19.40 -16.10 26.35
CA ILE A 431 18.31 -15.45 25.58
C ILE A 431 18.82 -15.10 24.20
N PHE A 432 19.99 -14.49 24.07
CA PHE A 432 20.55 -14.09 22.77
C PHE A 432 20.94 -15.31 21.93
N ARG A 433 21.48 -16.35 22.52
CA ARG A 433 21.79 -17.60 21.84
C ARG A 433 20.54 -18.22 21.20
N LYS A 434 19.45 -18.32 21.97
CA LYS A 434 18.16 -18.84 21.44
C LYS A 434 17.59 -17.96 20.36
N THR A 435 17.72 -16.65 20.47
CA THR A 435 17.28 -15.70 19.46
C THR A 435 18.07 -15.87 18.16
N ALA A 436 19.39 -15.99 18.26
CA ALA A 436 20.26 -16.27 17.12
C ALA A 436 19.86 -17.56 16.39
N GLU A 437 19.64 -18.64 17.15
CA GLU A 437 19.21 -19.95 16.58
C GLU A 437 17.90 -19.84 15.79
N VAL A 438 16.92 -19.08 16.30
CA VAL A 438 15.64 -18.86 15.62
C VAL A 438 15.86 -18.08 14.32
N ILE A 439 16.58 -16.96 14.37
CA ILE A 439 16.83 -16.10 13.21
C ILE A 439 17.60 -16.85 12.12
N ILE A 440 18.67 -17.57 12.50
CA ILE A 440 19.50 -18.33 11.56
C ILE A 440 18.67 -19.46 10.91
N ARG A 441 17.90 -20.19 11.70
CA ARG A 441 16.99 -21.24 11.18
C ARG A 441 15.96 -20.65 10.22
N ASP A 442 15.31 -19.53 10.57
CA ASP A 442 14.31 -18.89 9.74
C ASP A 442 14.93 -18.37 8.43
N HIS A 443 16.11 -17.75 8.49
CA HIS A 443 16.85 -17.33 7.30
C HIS A 443 17.16 -18.52 6.36
N LEU A 444 17.69 -19.61 6.90
CA LEU A 444 17.99 -20.82 6.12
C LEU A 444 16.72 -21.42 5.49
N HIS A 445 15.61 -21.41 6.21
CA HIS A 445 14.33 -21.91 5.70
C HIS A 445 13.78 -21.00 4.59
N LEU A 446 13.74 -19.68 4.78
CA LEU A 446 13.25 -18.72 3.81
C LEU A 446 14.08 -18.71 2.51
N THR A 447 15.39 -18.93 2.61
CA THR A 447 16.29 -18.97 1.43
C THR A 447 16.43 -20.37 0.83
N SER A 448 15.74 -21.38 1.39
CA SER A 448 15.80 -22.74 0.87
C SER A 448 14.98 -22.91 -0.42
N PRO A 449 15.35 -23.85 -1.30
CA PRO A 449 14.57 -24.16 -2.51
C PRO A 449 13.15 -24.69 -2.21
N ASN A 450 12.87 -25.08 -0.98
CA ASN A 450 11.59 -25.65 -0.55
C ASN A 450 10.61 -24.58 -0.04
N PHE A 451 11.02 -23.32 0.07
CA PHE A 451 10.12 -22.24 0.47
C PHE A 451 9.06 -22.02 -0.63
N SER A 452 7.79 -21.96 -0.23
CA SER A 452 6.65 -21.98 -1.16
C SER A 452 6.50 -20.73 -2.03
N ARG A 453 7.14 -19.61 -1.66
CA ARG A 453 6.99 -18.30 -2.33
C ARG A 453 8.36 -17.68 -2.67
N PRO A 454 9.10 -18.27 -3.63
CA PRO A 454 10.41 -17.75 -4.05
C PRO A 454 10.32 -16.34 -4.69
N ASP A 455 9.15 -15.95 -5.21
CA ASP A 455 8.84 -14.63 -5.73
C ASP A 455 8.94 -13.55 -4.65
N LEU A 456 8.41 -13.80 -3.44
CA LEU A 456 8.58 -12.91 -2.29
C LEU A 456 10.06 -12.76 -1.91
N ILE A 457 10.78 -13.88 -1.86
CA ILE A 457 12.20 -13.89 -1.49
C ILE A 457 13.05 -13.06 -2.48
N ALA A 458 12.74 -13.12 -3.77
CA ALA A 458 13.45 -12.36 -4.79
C ALA A 458 13.41 -10.84 -4.54
N GLU A 459 12.29 -10.32 -4.01
CA GLU A 459 12.12 -8.89 -3.75
C GLU A 459 12.79 -8.40 -2.46
N ILE A 460 13.05 -9.30 -1.49
CA ILE A 460 13.50 -8.94 -0.14
C ILE A 460 14.93 -9.40 0.20
N GLN A 461 15.70 -9.83 -0.78
CA GLN A 461 17.09 -10.30 -0.59
C GLN A 461 17.96 -9.39 0.29
N PRO A 462 17.98 -8.05 0.11
CA PRO A 462 18.81 -7.18 0.94
C PRO A 462 18.44 -7.20 2.42
N TRP A 463 17.14 -7.30 2.73
CA TRP A 463 16.66 -7.39 4.12
C TRP A 463 16.89 -8.76 4.73
N LEU A 464 16.78 -9.84 3.94
CA LEU A 464 17.14 -11.19 4.40
C LEU A 464 18.63 -11.32 4.71
N PHE A 465 19.48 -10.65 3.95
CA PHE A 465 20.92 -10.56 4.26
C PHE A 465 21.15 -9.89 5.62
N LYS A 466 20.49 -8.76 5.88
CA LYS A 466 20.57 -8.11 7.21
C LYS A 466 19.96 -8.95 8.32
N TYR A 467 18.92 -9.75 8.02
CA TYR A 467 18.33 -10.67 8.99
C TYR A 467 19.30 -11.77 9.40
N SER A 468 20.03 -12.34 8.44
CA SER A 468 21.15 -13.27 8.73
C SER A 468 22.20 -12.61 9.61
N ALA A 469 22.62 -11.40 9.26
CA ALA A 469 23.61 -10.63 10.03
C ALA A 469 23.11 -10.31 11.46
N ALA A 470 21.80 -10.13 11.67
CA ALA A 470 21.22 -9.98 12.99
C ALA A 470 21.36 -11.28 13.81
N GLY A 471 21.12 -12.44 13.20
CA GLY A 471 21.38 -13.74 13.83
C GLY A 471 22.82 -13.89 14.30
N GLU A 472 23.78 -13.60 13.43
CA GLU A 472 25.22 -13.59 13.79
C GLU A 472 25.55 -12.57 14.89
N THR A 473 24.88 -11.41 14.87
CA THR A 473 25.05 -10.37 15.91
C THR A 473 24.62 -10.90 17.27
N PHE A 474 23.43 -11.50 17.37
CA PHE A 474 22.94 -12.08 18.60
C PHE A 474 23.82 -13.24 19.10
N GLU A 475 24.35 -14.07 18.19
CA GLU A 475 25.27 -15.14 18.54
C GLU A 475 26.57 -14.57 19.16
N LYS A 476 27.19 -13.57 18.53
CA LYS A 476 28.40 -12.92 19.05
C LYS A 476 28.15 -12.19 20.37
N LEU A 477 27.03 -11.50 20.51
CA LEU A 477 26.64 -10.86 21.80
C LEU A 477 26.41 -11.88 22.90
N SER A 478 25.87 -13.06 22.59
CA SER A 478 25.76 -14.19 23.52
C SER A 478 27.14 -14.63 24.02
N MET A 479 28.13 -14.75 23.12
CA MET A 479 29.51 -15.12 23.45
C MET A 479 30.17 -14.07 24.34
N VAL A 480 29.96 -12.77 24.07
CA VAL A 480 30.45 -11.67 24.90
C VAL A 480 29.86 -11.75 26.30
N LEU A 481 28.53 -11.86 26.44
CA LEU A 481 27.84 -11.93 27.74
C LEU A 481 28.20 -13.19 28.53
N ALA A 482 28.52 -14.30 27.88
CA ALA A 482 29.01 -15.52 28.55
C ALA A 482 30.39 -15.34 29.20
N GLN A 483 31.18 -14.35 28.76
CA GLN A 483 32.47 -13.99 29.36
C GLN A 483 32.33 -12.93 30.48
N CYS A 484 31.16 -12.30 30.61
CA CYS A 484 30.92 -11.27 31.58
C CYS A 484 30.72 -11.85 32.98
N THR A 485 31.16 -11.07 33.97
CA THR A 485 30.88 -11.28 35.41
C THR A 485 30.15 -10.07 35.94
N TRP A 486 29.48 -10.20 37.08
CA TRP A 486 28.80 -9.10 37.72
C TRP A 486 29.23 -8.93 39.19
N SER A 487 29.46 -7.69 39.61
CA SER A 487 29.70 -7.37 41.02
C SER A 487 28.80 -6.22 41.49
N LYS A 488 28.56 -6.15 42.82
CA LYS A 488 27.76 -5.05 43.38
C LYS A 488 28.46 -3.69 43.28
N GLU A 489 29.79 -3.68 43.19
CA GLU A 489 30.62 -2.47 43.21
C GLU A 489 30.83 -1.90 41.81
N SER A 490 31.08 -2.78 40.83
CA SER A 490 31.45 -2.37 39.46
C SER A 490 30.38 -2.68 38.39
N GLY A 491 29.26 -3.33 38.76
CA GLY A 491 28.24 -3.74 37.80
C GLY A 491 28.70 -4.89 36.88
N LEU A 492 28.30 -4.83 35.60
CA LEU A 492 28.68 -5.80 34.57
C LEU A 492 30.13 -5.54 34.15
N GLY A 493 31.01 -6.54 34.27
CA GLY A 493 32.41 -6.47 33.85
C GLY A 493 32.83 -7.78 33.18
N GLY A 494 34.10 -7.84 32.75
CA GLY A 494 34.68 -9.02 32.13
C GLY A 494 36.12 -8.78 31.68
N PRO A 495 36.70 -9.68 30.88
CA PRO A 495 38.01 -9.47 30.27
C PRO A 495 38.12 -8.13 29.57
N THR A 496 39.29 -7.51 29.62
CA THR A 496 39.59 -6.24 28.94
C THR A 496 39.36 -6.37 27.46
N GLY A 497 38.64 -5.39 26.88
CA GLY A 497 38.38 -5.32 25.43
C GLY A 497 37.01 -5.82 24.99
N LEU A 498 36.16 -6.34 25.90
CA LEU A 498 34.79 -6.75 25.53
C LEU A 498 33.94 -5.58 25.01
N SER A 499 34.10 -4.39 25.57
CA SER A 499 33.43 -3.18 25.05
C SER A 499 33.81 -2.86 23.61
N HIS A 500 35.07 -3.03 23.26
CA HIS A 500 35.58 -2.86 21.89
C HIS A 500 35.03 -3.96 20.96
N GLU A 501 34.89 -5.19 21.44
CA GLU A 501 34.30 -6.27 20.65
C GLU A 501 32.83 -5.97 20.32
N VAL A 502 32.02 -5.53 21.29
CA VAL A 502 30.62 -5.12 21.06
C VAL A 502 30.55 -3.94 20.09
N HIS A 503 31.46 -2.97 20.20
CA HIS A 503 31.55 -1.84 19.26
C HIS A 503 31.82 -2.32 17.83
N THR A 504 32.69 -3.30 17.65
CA THR A 504 33.00 -3.90 16.36
C THR A 504 31.79 -4.64 15.76
N ILE A 505 31.08 -5.41 16.60
CA ILE A 505 29.85 -6.11 16.23
C ILE A 505 28.80 -5.09 15.73
N ARG A 506 28.58 -4.04 16.52
CA ARG A 506 27.65 -2.95 16.19
C ARG A 506 28.02 -2.28 14.86
N SER A 507 29.27 -1.85 14.71
CA SER A 507 29.74 -1.18 13.49
C SER A 507 29.58 -2.06 12.23
N ASN A 508 29.76 -3.37 12.34
CA ASN A 508 29.56 -4.28 11.22
C ASN A 508 28.08 -4.44 10.86
N PHE A 509 27.17 -4.45 11.82
CA PHE A 509 25.72 -4.50 11.58
C PHE A 509 25.20 -3.20 10.95
N GLU A 510 25.67 -2.04 11.42
CA GLU A 510 25.29 -0.71 10.91
C GLU A 510 25.74 -0.47 9.45
N LYS A 511 26.82 -1.11 8.98
CA LYS A 511 27.28 -1.00 7.58
C LYS A 511 26.28 -1.55 6.56
N ILE A 512 25.36 -2.41 6.97
CA ILE A 512 24.31 -2.93 6.09
C ILE A 512 23.16 -1.91 6.05
N GLN A 513 23.00 -1.25 4.92
CA GLN A 513 22.14 -0.07 4.78
C GLN A 513 20.64 -0.34 4.93
N THR A 514 20.18 -1.55 4.58
CA THR A 514 18.75 -1.89 4.74
C THR A 514 18.33 -1.79 6.20
N ARG A 515 17.13 -1.27 6.46
CA ARG A 515 16.58 -1.08 7.81
C ARG A 515 15.88 -2.35 8.27
N LEU A 516 16.35 -2.89 9.38
CA LEU A 516 15.78 -4.06 10.04
C LEU A 516 15.93 -3.90 11.55
N MET A 517 14.93 -4.33 12.35
CA MET A 517 14.89 -4.20 13.80
C MET A 517 14.89 -2.75 14.33
N GLY A 518 14.73 -1.77 13.44
CA GLY A 518 14.78 -0.36 13.78
C GLY A 518 16.10 0.01 14.47
N ASP A 519 16.05 0.92 15.41
CA ASP A 519 17.21 1.35 16.20
C ASP A 519 17.37 0.52 17.50
N GLY A 520 16.46 -0.43 17.76
CA GLY A 520 16.41 -1.14 19.04
C GLY A 520 17.67 -1.95 19.35
N LEU A 521 18.18 -2.69 18.36
CA LEU A 521 19.38 -3.50 18.49
C LEU A 521 20.62 -2.61 18.68
N ASP A 522 20.72 -1.50 17.96
CA ASP A 522 21.80 -0.53 18.05
C ASP A 522 21.84 0.18 19.41
N LEU A 523 20.68 0.60 19.90
CA LEU A 523 20.53 1.22 21.23
C LEU A 523 20.97 0.25 22.32
N MET A 524 20.52 -0.99 22.27
CA MET A 524 20.89 -2.02 23.24
C MET A 524 22.40 -2.31 23.23
N MET A 525 23.02 -2.42 22.07
CA MET A 525 24.48 -2.58 21.97
C MET A 525 25.21 -1.37 22.54
N GLY A 526 24.69 -0.15 22.33
CA GLY A 526 25.21 1.08 22.93
C GLY A 526 25.15 1.06 24.47
N GLU A 527 24.07 0.59 25.05
CA GLU A 527 23.94 0.42 26.50
C GLU A 527 24.95 -0.61 27.04
N LEU A 528 25.09 -1.75 26.37
CA LEU A 528 26.05 -2.79 26.75
C LEU A 528 27.50 -2.27 26.70
N ILE A 529 27.87 -1.51 25.67
CA ILE A 529 29.18 -0.86 25.56
C ILE A 529 29.43 0.09 26.76
N ALA A 530 28.43 0.91 27.10
CA ALA A 530 28.56 1.88 28.20
C ALA A 530 28.75 1.18 29.56
N GLU A 531 28.04 0.10 29.82
CA GLU A 531 28.16 -0.68 31.05
C GLU A 531 29.53 -1.39 31.14
N LEU A 532 30.02 -2.00 30.08
CA LEU A 532 31.34 -2.63 30.03
C LEU A 532 32.46 -1.61 30.21
N ASN A 533 32.39 -0.43 29.57
CA ASN A 533 33.38 0.65 29.76
C ASN A 533 33.41 1.20 31.20
N ALA A 534 32.28 1.19 31.91
CA ALA A 534 32.22 1.65 33.28
C ALA A 534 32.96 0.71 34.25
N SER A 535 33.04 -0.58 33.94
CA SER A 535 33.71 -1.60 34.74
C SER A 535 35.21 -1.71 34.43
N GLU A 536 35.68 -1.19 33.29
CA GLU A 536 37.10 -1.16 32.92
C GLU A 536 37.88 0.01 33.60
N LYS A 537 37.15 0.96 34.19
CA LYS A 537 37.70 2.09 34.97
C LYS A 537 37.82 1.76 36.46
#